data_03db059ee01dec713e98efb82c52bb8d
#
_entry.id   03db059ee01dec713e98efb82c52bb8d
#
_cell.length_a   1.000
_cell.length_b   1.000
_cell.length_c   1.000
_cell.angle_alpha   90.00
_cell.angle_beta   90.00
_cell.angle_gamma   90.00
#
_symmetry.space_group_name_H-M   'P 1'
#
loop_
_entity.id
_entity.type
_entity.pdbx_description
1 polymer ?
#
loop_
_entity_poly.entity_id
_entity_poly.type
_entity_poly.pdbx_seq_one_letter_code
_entity_poly.pdbx_strand_id
1 'polypeptide(L)'
;MRIVFRVLMIAAVFAVVSARPAVAQGDAEKGKAVYAAQKCTGCHAIAGAGNKNIPLDGVGKKLSAAEIRAWIITPKEMETKTKSTKKPPMPDRYSKLPAADLDALVAYLATL
;
A
#
# COMPACT_ATOMS: atom_id res chain seq x y z
N MET A 1 5.02 29.14 -63.33
CA MET A 1 4.15 28.16 -62.63
C MET A 1 4.90 27.67 -61.40
N ARG A 2 4.62 28.29 -60.27
CA ARG A 2 5.32 27.95 -59.00
C ARG A 2 4.37 27.14 -58.14
N ILE A 3 4.66 25.86 -58.02
CA ILE A 3 3.94 24.94 -57.16
C ILE A 3 4.52 25.07 -55.74
N VAL A 4 3.74 25.68 -54.87
CA VAL A 4 4.09 25.81 -53.45
C VAL A 4 3.61 24.53 -52.74
N PHE A 5 4.54 23.62 -52.43
CA PHE A 5 4.30 22.49 -51.55
C PHE A 5 4.14 22.98 -50.11
N ARG A 6 2.93 23.04 -49.64
CA ARG A 6 2.66 23.20 -48.20
C ARG A 6 2.78 21.83 -47.51
N VAL A 7 3.91 21.62 -46.84
CA VAL A 7 4.08 20.49 -45.94
C VAL A 7 3.31 20.77 -44.67
N LEU A 8 2.18 20.09 -44.50
CA LEU A 8 1.44 20.09 -43.23
C LEU A 8 2.18 19.17 -42.25
N MET A 9 2.90 19.74 -41.30
CA MET A 9 3.41 19.01 -40.15
C MET A 9 2.26 18.74 -39.18
N ILE A 10 1.76 17.53 -39.20
CA ILE A 10 0.82 17.05 -38.18
C ILE A 10 1.68 16.62 -36.99
N ALA A 11 1.76 17.48 -35.98
CA ALA A 11 2.35 17.10 -34.70
C ALA A 11 1.39 16.15 -33.97
N ALA A 12 1.68 14.85 -34.03
CA ALA A 12 0.99 13.86 -33.24
C ALA A 12 1.45 13.99 -31.76
N VAL A 13 0.62 14.64 -30.97
CA VAL A 13 0.81 14.67 -29.52
C VAL A 13 0.43 13.29 -28.97
N PHE A 14 1.42 12.45 -28.73
CA PHE A 14 1.25 11.22 -27.99
C PHE A 14 1.00 11.59 -26.52
N ALA A 15 -0.25 11.65 -26.12
CA ALA A 15 -0.63 11.68 -24.73
C ALA A 15 -0.29 10.30 -24.14
N VAL A 16 0.82 10.21 -23.40
CA VAL A 16 1.15 9.04 -22.62
C VAL A 16 0.18 9.01 -21.44
N VAL A 17 -0.95 8.35 -21.63
CA VAL A 17 -1.86 8.04 -20.54
C VAL A 17 -1.16 6.97 -19.70
N SER A 18 -0.56 7.39 -18.59
CA SER A 18 -0.04 6.46 -17.57
C SER A 18 -1.25 5.76 -16.94
N ALA A 19 -1.67 4.65 -17.52
CA ALA A 19 -2.71 3.80 -16.98
C ALA A 19 -2.17 3.17 -15.68
N ARG A 20 -2.56 3.72 -14.54
CA ARG A 20 -2.40 3.01 -13.26
C ARG A 20 -3.25 1.74 -13.36
N PRO A 21 -2.70 0.57 -13.05
CA PRO A 21 -3.49 -0.65 -13.12
C PRO A 21 -4.69 -0.53 -12.17
N ALA A 22 -5.90 -0.64 -12.71
CA ALA A 22 -7.17 -0.58 -11.96
C ALA A 22 -7.24 -1.62 -10.84
N VAL A 23 -6.46 -2.70 -10.93
CA VAL A 23 -6.29 -3.77 -9.94
C VAL A 23 -5.78 -3.23 -8.59
N ALA A 24 -4.88 -2.24 -8.57
CA ALA A 24 -4.32 -1.69 -7.33
C ALA A 24 -5.34 -0.93 -6.48
N GLN A 25 -6.33 -0.26 -7.10
CA GLN A 25 -7.37 0.48 -6.38
C GLN A 25 -8.42 -0.44 -5.77
N GLY A 26 -8.84 -1.50 -6.46
CA GLY A 26 -9.75 -2.52 -5.95
C GLY A 26 -9.12 -3.30 -4.79
N ASP A 27 -7.82 -3.59 -4.86
CA ASP A 27 -7.08 -4.27 -3.81
C ASP A 27 -6.96 -3.40 -2.55
N ALA A 28 -6.75 -2.10 -2.67
CA ALA A 28 -6.70 -1.18 -1.53
C ALA A 28 -8.05 -1.09 -0.80
N GLU A 29 -9.18 -1.05 -1.51
CA GLU A 29 -10.51 -1.07 -0.90
C GLU A 29 -10.76 -2.39 -0.15
N LYS A 30 -10.43 -3.52 -0.76
CA LYS A 30 -10.48 -4.82 -0.10
C LYS A 30 -9.55 -4.85 1.13
N GLY A 31 -8.36 -4.31 1.02
CA GLY A 31 -7.39 -4.22 2.11
C GLY A 31 -7.90 -3.42 3.30
N LYS A 32 -8.63 -2.34 3.05
CA LYS A 32 -9.31 -1.57 4.10
C LYS A 32 -10.34 -2.41 4.84
N ALA A 33 -11.10 -3.23 4.12
CA ALA A 33 -12.07 -4.15 4.72
C ALA A 33 -11.37 -5.25 5.54
N VAL A 34 -10.25 -5.80 5.05
CA VAL A 34 -9.42 -6.77 5.79
C VAL A 34 -8.86 -6.15 7.07
N TYR A 35 -8.35 -4.93 7.01
CA TYR A 35 -7.87 -4.17 8.16
C TYR A 35 -8.94 -4.08 9.27
N ALA A 36 -10.16 -3.74 8.91
CA ALA A 36 -11.28 -3.68 9.84
C ALA A 36 -11.67 -5.06 10.38
N ALA A 37 -11.78 -6.06 9.51
CA ALA A 37 -12.17 -7.43 9.88
C ALA A 37 -11.16 -8.09 10.81
N GLN A 38 -9.87 -7.81 10.64
CA GLN A 38 -8.79 -8.34 11.48
C GLN A 38 -8.59 -7.54 12.77
N LYS A 39 -9.39 -6.50 13.01
CA LYS A 39 -9.35 -5.67 14.22
C LYS A 39 -7.97 -5.04 14.48
N CYS A 40 -7.31 -4.60 13.43
CA CYS A 40 -5.99 -3.95 13.52
C CYS A 40 -6.04 -2.67 14.36
N THR A 41 -7.21 -2.04 14.47
CA THR A 41 -7.47 -0.88 15.33
C THR A 41 -7.25 -1.13 16.82
N GLY A 42 -7.17 -2.39 17.25
CA GLY A 42 -6.84 -2.73 18.63
C GLY A 42 -5.44 -2.28 19.05
N CYS A 43 -4.50 -2.23 18.09
CA CYS A 43 -3.12 -1.81 18.31
C CYS A 43 -2.70 -0.60 17.47
N HIS A 44 -3.40 -0.32 16.39
CA HIS A 44 -3.04 0.72 15.43
C HIS A 44 -4.14 1.77 15.26
N ALA A 45 -3.74 2.97 14.85
CA ALA A 45 -4.64 4.02 14.41
C ALA A 45 -4.31 4.48 13.00
N ILE A 46 -5.35 4.85 12.25
CA ILE A 46 -5.25 5.53 10.96
C ILE A 46 -6.15 6.76 11.03
N ALA A 47 -5.62 7.94 10.71
CA ALA A 47 -6.34 9.21 10.79
C ALA A 47 -7.02 9.44 12.17
N GLY A 48 -6.37 9.00 13.24
CA GLY A 48 -6.86 9.12 14.61
C GLY A 48 -7.89 8.06 15.03
N ALA A 49 -8.33 7.19 14.14
CA ALA A 49 -9.26 6.11 14.45
C ALA A 49 -8.49 4.85 14.88
N GLY A 50 -8.76 4.38 16.10
CA GLY A 50 -8.12 3.22 16.70
C GLY A 50 -7.17 3.55 17.83
N ASN A 51 -6.26 2.62 18.14
CA ASN A 51 -5.28 2.80 19.19
C ASN A 51 -4.10 3.66 18.70
N LYS A 52 -3.95 4.83 19.28
CA LYS A 52 -2.96 5.85 18.87
C LYS A 52 -1.52 5.53 19.31
N ASN A 53 -1.30 4.42 19.99
CA ASN A 53 0.03 4.02 20.45
C ASN A 53 0.99 3.71 19.29
N ILE A 54 0.47 3.07 18.25
CA ILE A 54 1.24 2.69 17.06
C ILE A 54 0.46 3.12 15.81
N PRO A 55 0.48 4.42 15.46
CA PRO A 55 -0.23 4.91 14.28
C PRO A 55 0.43 4.41 12.99
N LEU A 56 -0.40 4.13 11.98
CA LEU A 56 0.03 3.69 10.66
C LEU A 56 -0.01 4.81 9.60
N ASP A 57 -0.32 6.03 10.03
CA ASP A 57 -0.33 7.19 9.13
C ASP A 57 1.03 7.37 8.46
N GLY A 58 1.04 7.44 7.14
CA GLY A 58 2.26 7.59 6.35
C GLY A 58 3.15 6.35 6.27
N VAL A 59 2.69 5.18 6.72
CA VAL A 59 3.50 3.95 6.72
C VAL A 59 3.95 3.56 5.30
N GLY A 60 3.12 3.77 4.28
CA GLY A 60 3.44 3.50 2.88
C GLY A 60 4.55 4.39 2.30
N LYS A 61 4.85 5.50 2.97
CA LYS A 61 5.98 6.38 2.60
C LYS A 61 7.27 6.03 3.35
N LYS A 62 7.15 5.35 4.48
CA LYS A 62 8.28 4.96 5.33
C LYS A 62 8.78 3.55 5.05
N LEU A 63 7.88 2.65 4.68
CA LEU A 63 8.17 1.25 4.43
C LEU A 63 7.75 0.85 3.01
N SER A 64 8.53 0.00 2.38
CA SER A 64 8.15 -0.65 1.12
C SER A 64 7.01 -1.64 1.33
N ALA A 65 6.32 -2.02 0.26
CA ALA A 65 5.29 -3.06 0.33
C ALA A 65 5.85 -4.38 0.88
N ALA A 66 7.08 -4.74 0.52
CA ALA A 66 7.76 -5.93 1.03
C ALA A 66 8.02 -5.84 2.55
N GLU A 67 8.41 -4.69 3.06
CA GLU A 67 8.62 -4.47 4.49
C GLU A 67 7.29 -4.48 5.26
N ILE A 68 6.24 -3.87 4.73
CA ILE A 68 4.89 -3.93 5.29
C ILE A 68 4.43 -5.39 5.39
N ARG A 69 4.61 -6.16 4.32
CA ARG A 69 4.31 -7.59 4.31
C ARG A 69 5.09 -8.34 5.38
N ALA A 70 6.38 -8.09 5.49
CA ALA A 70 7.23 -8.74 6.48
C ALA A 70 6.76 -8.47 7.93
N TRP A 71 6.32 -7.25 8.24
CA TRP A 71 5.74 -6.93 9.53
C TRP A 71 4.47 -7.70 9.84
N ILE A 72 3.68 -8.06 8.83
CA ILE A 72 2.43 -8.82 9.00
C ILE A 72 2.72 -10.31 9.18
N ILE A 73 3.64 -10.89 8.42
CA ILE A 73 3.87 -12.34 8.39
C ILE A 73 5.01 -12.81 9.28
N THR A 74 6.02 -11.98 9.52
CA THR A 74 7.18 -12.28 10.38
C THR A 74 7.49 -11.13 11.36
N PRO A 75 6.52 -10.73 12.18
CA PRO A 75 6.67 -9.55 13.03
C PRO A 75 7.83 -9.68 14.02
N LYS A 76 8.06 -10.86 14.57
CA LYS A 76 9.16 -11.11 15.51
C LYS A 76 10.54 -10.90 14.89
N GLU A 77 10.72 -11.34 13.64
CA GLU A 77 11.95 -11.10 12.90
C GLU A 77 12.14 -9.60 12.61
N MET A 78 11.05 -8.92 12.26
CA MET A 78 11.10 -7.48 12.00
C MET A 78 11.38 -6.68 13.28
N GLU A 79 10.83 -7.07 14.43
CA GLU A 79 11.17 -6.46 15.70
C GLU A 79 12.67 -6.55 16.00
N THR A 80 13.25 -7.74 15.83
CA THR A 80 14.67 -7.98 16.04
C THR A 80 15.52 -7.16 15.06
N LYS A 81 15.17 -7.20 13.79
CA LYS A 81 15.89 -6.49 12.72
C LYS A 81 15.88 -4.98 12.90
N THR A 82 14.73 -4.41 13.29
CA THR A 82 14.55 -2.97 13.45
C THR A 82 14.82 -2.48 14.87
N LYS A 83 15.09 -3.40 15.81
CA LYS A 83 15.24 -3.10 17.24
C LYS A 83 14.03 -2.36 17.82
N SER A 84 12.84 -2.71 17.37
CA SER A 84 11.59 -2.10 17.81
C SER A 84 11.35 -2.34 19.30
N THR A 85 11.02 -1.29 20.01
CA THR A 85 10.64 -1.33 21.44
C THR A 85 9.14 -1.14 21.65
N LYS A 86 8.36 -1.11 20.58
CA LYS A 86 6.91 -0.92 20.67
C LYS A 86 6.23 -2.08 21.38
N LYS A 87 5.28 -1.76 22.23
CA LYS A 87 4.51 -2.72 23.03
C LYS A 87 3.01 -2.43 22.92
N PRO A 88 2.18 -3.48 22.91
CA PRO A 88 2.56 -4.90 22.81
C PRO A 88 3.19 -5.25 21.46
N PRO A 89 3.97 -6.34 21.37
CA PRO A 89 4.51 -6.78 20.08
C PRO A 89 3.40 -7.22 19.15
N MET A 90 3.58 -7.03 17.85
CA MET A 90 2.62 -7.46 16.85
C MET A 90 2.54 -9.00 16.84
N PRO A 91 1.34 -9.60 16.95
CA PRO A 91 1.20 -11.06 16.97
C PRO A 91 1.44 -11.66 15.58
N ASP A 92 1.90 -12.91 15.53
CA ASP A 92 2.20 -13.65 14.31
C ASP A 92 0.97 -14.27 13.61
N ARG A 93 -0.20 -14.21 14.25
CA ARG A 93 -1.44 -14.84 13.75
C ARG A 93 -1.85 -14.39 12.34
N TYR A 94 -1.44 -13.22 11.93
CA TYR A 94 -1.77 -12.67 10.61
C TYR A 94 -0.98 -13.33 9.47
N SER A 95 0.05 -14.10 9.78
CA SER A 95 0.75 -14.92 8.78
C SER A 95 -0.14 -15.97 8.14
N LYS A 96 -1.26 -16.29 8.79
CA LYS A 96 -2.25 -17.28 8.32
C LYS A 96 -3.36 -16.68 7.47
N LEU A 97 -3.35 -15.39 7.18
CA LEU A 97 -4.30 -14.77 6.29
C LEU A 97 -4.25 -15.43 4.90
N PRO A 98 -5.41 -15.60 4.23
CA PRO A 98 -5.41 -16.00 2.82
C PRO A 98 -4.54 -15.05 1.99
N ALA A 99 -3.83 -15.57 1.00
CA ALA A 99 -2.90 -14.79 0.19
C ALA A 99 -3.54 -13.54 -0.44
N ALA A 100 -4.77 -13.66 -0.94
CA ALA A 100 -5.51 -12.55 -1.51
C ALA A 100 -5.83 -11.45 -0.48
N ASP A 101 -6.15 -11.82 0.74
CA ASP A 101 -6.43 -10.87 1.84
C ASP A 101 -5.14 -10.18 2.31
N LEU A 102 -4.05 -10.94 2.39
CA LEU A 102 -2.75 -10.39 2.73
C LEU A 102 -2.27 -9.38 1.66
N ASP A 103 -2.38 -9.75 0.40
CA ASP A 103 -2.02 -8.87 -0.72
C ASP A 103 -2.84 -7.57 -0.71
N ALA A 104 -4.14 -7.67 -0.47
CA ALA A 104 -5.03 -6.53 -0.36
C ALA A 104 -4.68 -5.64 0.83
N LEU A 105 -4.41 -6.24 1.99
CA LEU A 105 -4.02 -5.50 3.19
C LEU A 105 -2.71 -4.72 2.96
N VAL A 106 -1.70 -5.36 2.36
CA VAL A 106 -0.43 -4.70 2.01
C VAL A 106 -0.68 -3.55 1.03
N ALA A 107 -1.50 -3.77 -0.01
CA ALA A 107 -1.85 -2.73 -0.98
C ALA A 107 -2.51 -1.51 -0.30
N TYR A 108 -3.43 -1.75 0.63
CA TYR A 108 -4.07 -0.68 1.40
C TYR A 108 -3.07 0.11 2.25
N LEU A 109 -2.26 -0.57 3.05
CA LEU A 109 -1.28 0.06 3.93
C LEU A 109 -0.22 0.84 3.14
N ALA A 110 0.12 0.39 1.96
CA ALA A 110 1.06 1.08 1.07
C ALA A 110 0.50 2.42 0.53
N THR A 111 -0.81 2.65 0.63
CA THR A 111 -1.44 3.93 0.23
C THR A 111 -1.38 5.00 1.32
N LEU A 112 -1.03 4.66 2.55
CA LEU A 112 -1.06 5.56 3.71
C LEU A 112 0.15 6.48 3.80
#